data_81ed46f20b247ca5c8b42a87d76bd774
#
_entry.id   81ed46f20b247ca5c8b42a87d76bd774
#
_cell.length_a   1.000
_cell.length_b   1.000
_cell.length_c   1.000
_cell.angle_alpha   90.00
_cell.angle_beta   90.00
_cell.angle_gamma   90.00
#
_symmetry.space_group_name_H-M   'P 1'
#
loop_
_entity.id
_entity.type
_entity.pdbx_description
1 polymer ?
#
loop_
_entity_poly.entity_id
_entity_poly.type
_entity_poly.pdbx_seq_one_letter_code
_entity_poly.pdbx_strand_id
1 'polypeptide(L)'
;MCIRDRCLGAQYWARNPHVQGYNARFGILLDMVGGENTVFLKESYSERFAPDINKKVWKAAKKLGYGKMFIDEDGGGVTDDHLFINRLARIKTIDIIASDPEGGFTPTWHTINDNMEHIDRNTLKAVGQTVLEVIYNEK
;
A
#
# COMPACT_ATOMS: atom_id res chain seq x y z
N MET A 1 11.46 -12.77 15.17
CA MET A 1 12.05 -11.55 14.57
C MET A 1 11.53 -10.35 15.33
N CYS A 2 12.40 -9.49 15.85
CA CYS A 2 11.98 -8.36 16.67
C CYS A 2 11.39 -7.26 15.76
N ILE A 3 10.19 -6.75 16.09
CA ILE A 3 9.53 -5.66 15.34
C ILE A 3 10.43 -4.42 15.20
N ARG A 4 11.41 -4.27 16.12
CA ARG A 4 12.35 -3.12 16.12
C ARG A 4 13.31 -3.13 14.93
N ASP A 5 13.53 -4.27 14.29
CA ASP A 5 14.52 -4.45 13.23
C ASP A 5 13.91 -4.42 11.81
N ARG A 6 12.60 -4.11 11.70
CA ARG A 6 11.90 -3.97 10.41
C ARG A 6 11.74 -2.50 10.05
N CYS A 7 11.70 -2.23 8.75
CA CYS A 7 11.42 -0.89 8.20
C CYS A 7 12.35 0.21 8.76
N LEU A 8 13.64 -0.12 8.96
CA LEU A 8 14.61 0.81 9.55
C LEU A 8 14.77 2.09 8.74
N GLY A 9 14.68 1.99 7.42
CA GLY A 9 14.72 3.14 6.51
C GLY A 9 13.57 4.11 6.78
N ALA A 10 12.33 3.61 6.83
CA ALA A 10 11.15 4.41 7.12
C ALA A 10 11.21 5.01 8.54
N GLN A 11 11.68 4.22 9.52
CA GLN A 11 11.86 4.72 10.88
C GLN A 11 12.88 5.85 10.97
N TYR A 12 14.00 5.73 10.23
CA TYR A 12 15.02 6.77 10.17
C TYR A 12 14.48 8.02 9.49
N TRP A 13 13.90 7.86 8.29
CA TRP A 13 13.35 8.97 7.51
C TRP A 13 12.27 9.71 8.28
N ALA A 14 11.37 8.99 8.95
CA ALA A 14 10.29 9.60 9.73
C ALA A 14 10.77 10.48 10.89
N ARG A 15 11.98 10.20 11.42
CA ARG A 15 12.63 11.03 12.47
C ARG A 15 13.56 12.10 11.89
N ASN A 16 14.08 11.87 10.68
CA ASN A 16 15.08 12.70 10.02
C ASN A 16 14.66 12.95 8.56
N PRO A 17 13.57 13.69 8.33
CA PRO A 17 13.10 13.95 6.98
C PRO A 17 14.15 14.73 6.19
N HIS A 18 14.23 14.46 4.88
CA HIS A 18 15.20 15.06 3.97
C HIS A 18 15.06 16.59 3.83
N VAL A 19 13.92 17.15 4.25
CA VAL A 19 13.67 18.59 4.35
C VAL A 19 13.12 18.87 5.73
N GLN A 20 13.68 19.87 6.42
CA GLN A 20 13.19 20.29 7.73
C GLN A 20 11.74 20.78 7.62
N GLY A 21 10.87 20.27 8.51
CA GLY A 21 9.45 20.61 8.50
C GLY A 21 8.66 19.98 7.35
N TYR A 22 9.21 18.93 6.70
CA TYR A 22 8.51 18.20 5.66
C TYR A 22 7.13 17.73 6.13
N ASN A 23 6.12 18.09 5.37
CA ASN A 23 4.74 17.71 5.63
C ASN A 23 4.05 17.35 4.32
N ALA A 24 3.65 16.10 4.17
CA ALA A 24 2.86 15.63 3.04
C ALA A 24 1.38 15.60 3.42
N ARG A 25 0.50 15.81 2.45
CA ARG A 25 -0.95 15.66 2.66
C ARG A 25 -1.31 14.23 3.06
N PHE A 26 -0.69 13.26 2.41
CA PHE A 26 -0.77 11.83 2.71
C PHE A 26 0.37 11.08 2.01
N GLY A 27 0.52 9.81 2.33
CA GLY A 27 1.41 8.86 1.67
C GLY A 27 0.63 7.64 1.16
N ILE A 28 1.14 7.03 0.12
CA ILE A 28 0.69 5.73 -0.38
C ILE A 28 1.93 4.86 -0.55
N LEU A 29 2.02 3.80 0.25
CA LEU A 29 3.00 2.74 0.07
C LEU A 29 2.45 1.78 -1.00
N LEU A 30 3.32 1.27 -1.84
CA LEU A 30 3.01 0.27 -2.86
C LEU A 30 3.90 -0.94 -2.60
N ASP A 31 3.30 -2.04 -2.13
CA ASP A 31 4.03 -3.26 -1.86
C ASP A 31 3.44 -4.45 -2.64
N MET A 32 4.30 -5.20 -3.33
CA MET A 32 3.94 -6.37 -4.14
C MET A 32 2.84 -6.11 -5.20
N VAL A 33 2.75 -4.89 -5.72
CA VAL A 33 1.63 -4.43 -6.58
C VAL A 33 1.68 -4.91 -8.03
N GLY A 34 2.52 -5.87 -8.33
CA GLY A 34 2.71 -6.40 -9.69
C GLY A 34 2.43 -7.89 -9.85
N GLY A 35 1.99 -8.58 -8.80
CA GLY A 35 1.77 -10.03 -8.85
C GLY A 35 0.57 -10.44 -9.69
N GLU A 36 0.63 -11.66 -10.25
CA GLU A 36 -0.49 -12.31 -10.92
C GLU A 36 -1.58 -12.71 -9.91
N ASN A 37 -2.83 -12.80 -10.36
CA ASN A 37 -3.96 -13.27 -9.57
C ASN A 37 -4.09 -12.64 -8.18
N THR A 38 -3.75 -11.38 -8.09
CA THR A 38 -3.67 -10.61 -6.84
C THR A 38 -4.93 -9.77 -6.65
N VAL A 39 -5.31 -9.62 -5.38
CA VAL A 39 -6.31 -8.65 -4.92
C VAL A 39 -5.70 -7.70 -3.91
N PHE A 40 -6.32 -6.55 -3.73
CA PHE A 40 -5.95 -5.55 -2.74
C PHE A 40 -7.09 -5.41 -1.74
N LEU A 41 -6.84 -5.80 -0.50
CA LEU A 41 -7.75 -5.64 0.62
C LEU A 41 -7.34 -4.39 1.42
N LYS A 42 -8.24 -3.84 2.21
CA LYS A 42 -7.92 -2.72 3.09
C LYS A 42 -7.07 -3.21 4.25
N GLU A 43 -5.82 -2.77 4.30
CA GLU A 43 -4.91 -3.11 5.38
C GLU A 43 -5.35 -2.39 6.68
N SER A 44 -5.36 -3.11 7.81
CA SER A 44 -5.99 -2.64 9.05
C SER A 44 -5.33 -1.41 9.66
N TYR A 45 -4.00 -1.25 9.60
CA TYR A 45 -3.35 -0.02 10.09
C TYR A 45 -3.61 1.16 9.17
N SER A 46 -3.67 0.94 7.86
CA SER A 46 -4.08 1.94 6.87
C SER A 46 -5.48 2.44 7.16
N GLU A 47 -6.43 1.53 7.44
CA GLU A 47 -7.80 1.89 7.80
C GLU A 47 -7.86 2.63 9.14
N ARG A 48 -7.01 2.26 10.11
CA ARG A 48 -6.93 2.91 11.42
C ARG A 48 -6.37 4.32 11.36
N PHE A 49 -5.30 4.55 10.58
CA PHE A 49 -4.58 5.83 10.58
C PHE A 49 -5.02 6.78 9.47
N ALA A 50 -5.49 6.25 8.34
CA ALA A 50 -5.82 7.01 7.14
C ALA A 50 -7.07 6.48 6.40
N PRO A 51 -8.22 6.29 7.11
CA PRO A 51 -9.43 5.71 6.51
C PRO A 51 -9.98 6.55 5.36
N ASP A 52 -9.81 7.86 5.43
CA ASP A 52 -10.19 8.80 4.38
C ASP A 52 -9.38 8.60 3.08
N ILE A 53 -8.10 8.27 3.20
CA ILE A 53 -7.23 7.99 2.04
C ILE A 53 -7.56 6.61 1.46
N ASN A 54 -7.73 5.59 2.29
CA ASN A 54 -8.21 4.27 1.85
C ASN A 54 -9.50 4.41 1.04
N LYS A 55 -10.50 5.07 1.61
CA LYS A 55 -11.77 5.31 0.94
C LYS A 55 -11.60 6.04 -0.41
N LYS A 56 -10.71 7.04 -0.47
CA LYS A 56 -10.40 7.78 -1.70
C LYS A 56 -9.83 6.85 -2.76
N VAL A 57 -8.85 6.02 -2.42
CA VAL A 57 -8.17 5.10 -3.33
C VAL A 57 -9.13 4.01 -3.83
N TRP A 58 -9.85 3.33 -2.95
CA TRP A 58 -10.82 2.29 -3.34
C TRP A 58 -11.96 2.83 -4.21
N LYS A 59 -12.42 4.06 -3.92
CA LYS A 59 -13.39 4.75 -4.77
C LYS A 59 -12.83 5.05 -6.16
N ALA A 60 -11.59 5.49 -6.26
CA ALA A 60 -10.91 5.74 -7.54
C ALA A 60 -10.76 4.45 -8.35
N ALA A 61 -10.29 3.37 -7.73
CA ALA A 61 -10.18 2.06 -8.36
C ALA A 61 -11.51 1.56 -8.90
N LYS A 62 -12.58 1.66 -8.10
CA LYS A 62 -13.94 1.28 -8.54
C LYS A 62 -14.42 2.12 -9.72
N LYS A 63 -14.18 3.44 -9.71
CA LYS A 63 -14.52 4.37 -10.81
C LYS A 63 -13.83 3.96 -12.12
N LEU A 64 -12.59 3.50 -12.04
CA LEU A 64 -11.78 3.05 -13.18
C LEU A 64 -12.07 1.62 -13.63
N GLY A 65 -13.00 0.90 -12.97
CA GLY A 65 -13.37 -0.46 -13.32
C GLY A 65 -12.55 -1.55 -12.62
N TYR A 66 -11.70 -1.20 -11.66
CA TYR A 66 -10.83 -2.13 -10.93
C TYR A 66 -11.42 -2.64 -9.61
N GLY A 67 -12.73 -2.48 -9.40
CA GLY A 67 -13.40 -2.89 -8.16
C GLY A 67 -13.34 -4.40 -7.84
N LYS A 68 -13.00 -5.26 -8.83
CA LYS A 68 -12.76 -6.68 -8.60
C LYS A 68 -11.37 -6.99 -8.05
N MET A 69 -10.43 -6.06 -8.24
CA MET A 69 -9.07 -6.16 -7.68
C MET A 69 -8.97 -5.42 -6.35
N PHE A 70 -9.61 -4.27 -6.21
CA PHE A 70 -9.66 -3.48 -4.98
C PHE A 70 -10.92 -3.80 -4.20
N ILE A 71 -10.84 -4.82 -3.35
CA ILE A 71 -11.97 -5.36 -2.59
C ILE A 71 -12.13 -4.58 -1.29
N ASP A 72 -13.36 -4.16 -0.98
CA ASP A 72 -13.67 -3.36 0.22
C ASP A 72 -13.89 -4.28 1.44
N GLU A 73 -12.84 -5.01 1.81
CA GLU A 73 -12.82 -5.93 2.95
C GLU A 73 -11.54 -5.73 3.76
N ASP A 74 -11.54 -6.18 5.01
CA ASP A 74 -10.37 -6.12 5.89
C ASP A 74 -9.33 -7.16 5.49
N GLY A 75 -8.12 -6.71 5.21
CA GLY A 75 -6.97 -7.55 4.84
C GLY A 75 -6.04 -7.90 6.00
N GLY A 76 -6.42 -7.55 7.23
CA GLY A 76 -5.56 -7.72 8.39
C GLY A 76 -4.46 -6.66 8.48
N GLY A 77 -3.68 -6.71 9.55
CA GLY A 77 -2.62 -5.72 9.82
C GLY A 77 -1.25 -6.21 9.37
N VAL A 78 -0.56 -5.39 8.59
CA VAL A 78 0.81 -5.64 8.12
C VAL A 78 1.78 -4.64 8.76
N THR A 79 2.89 -5.13 9.28
CA THR A 79 3.96 -4.25 9.78
C THR A 79 4.89 -3.89 8.63
N ASP A 80 4.68 -2.70 8.06
CA ASP A 80 5.49 -2.17 6.97
C ASP A 80 5.77 -0.67 7.16
N ASP A 81 6.43 -0.04 6.20
CA ASP A 81 6.92 1.34 6.23
C ASP A 81 5.81 2.34 6.58
N HIS A 82 4.60 2.16 6.03
CA HIS A 82 3.44 3.02 6.30
C HIS A 82 3.12 3.12 7.79
N LEU A 83 3.26 2.03 8.54
CA LEU A 83 3.00 2.01 9.98
C LEU A 83 3.92 2.96 10.74
N PHE A 84 5.21 2.97 10.40
CA PHE A 84 6.20 3.84 11.03
C PHE A 84 6.06 5.28 10.59
N ILE A 85 5.73 5.53 9.31
CA ILE A 85 5.44 6.88 8.81
C ILE A 85 4.24 7.48 9.54
N ASN A 86 3.15 6.72 9.70
CA ASN A 86 1.98 7.15 10.47
C ASN A 86 2.34 7.47 11.93
N ARG A 87 3.09 6.59 12.59
CA ARG A 87 3.38 6.71 14.04
C ARG A 87 4.41 7.79 14.36
N LEU A 88 5.43 7.93 13.53
CA LEU A 88 6.61 8.75 13.84
C LEU A 88 6.58 10.09 13.12
N ALA A 89 6.25 10.13 11.83
CA ALA A 89 6.13 11.35 11.05
C ALA A 89 4.73 11.97 11.12
N ARG A 90 3.73 11.21 11.59
CA ARG A 90 2.31 11.62 11.66
C ARG A 90 1.73 12.03 10.30
N ILE A 91 2.26 11.46 9.24
CA ILE A 91 1.73 11.61 7.88
C ILE A 91 0.76 10.44 7.64
N LYS A 92 -0.49 10.75 7.33
CA LYS A 92 -1.51 9.75 6.98
C LYS A 92 -1.03 8.93 5.79
N THR A 93 -0.68 7.68 5.99
CA THR A 93 -0.12 6.82 4.96
C THR A 93 -0.87 5.50 4.93
N ILE A 94 -1.30 5.10 3.76
CA ILE A 94 -1.88 3.78 3.50
C ILE A 94 -0.87 2.87 2.83
N ASP A 95 -1.15 1.57 2.89
CA ASP A 95 -0.45 0.54 2.16
C ASP A 95 -1.41 -0.11 1.15
N ILE A 96 -1.05 -0.09 -0.13
CA ILE A 96 -1.67 -0.91 -1.16
C ILE A 96 -0.79 -2.14 -1.28
N ILE A 97 -1.16 -3.20 -0.59
CA ILE A 97 -0.39 -4.44 -0.52
C ILE A 97 -1.18 -5.59 -1.16
N ALA A 98 -0.46 -6.38 -1.96
CA ALA A 98 -1.03 -7.54 -2.60
C ALA A 98 -1.40 -8.64 -1.61
N SER A 99 -2.55 -9.25 -1.83
CA SER A 99 -3.03 -10.42 -1.12
C SER A 99 -3.44 -11.51 -2.10
N ASP A 100 -3.28 -12.76 -1.68
CA ASP A 100 -3.88 -13.88 -2.38
C ASP A 100 -5.41 -13.83 -2.22
N PRO A 101 -6.21 -14.10 -3.26
CA PRO A 101 -7.68 -14.15 -3.13
C PRO A 101 -8.18 -15.17 -2.10
N GLU A 102 -7.41 -16.21 -1.82
CA GLU A 102 -7.73 -17.23 -0.81
C GLU A 102 -7.25 -16.85 0.60
N GLY A 103 -6.55 -15.71 0.73
CA GLY A 103 -6.03 -15.15 1.98
C GLY A 103 -4.52 -15.29 2.14
N GLY A 104 -3.93 -14.35 2.86
CA GLY A 104 -2.48 -14.28 3.07
C GLY A 104 -1.73 -13.54 1.96
N PHE A 105 -0.41 -13.68 1.95
CA PHE A 105 0.45 -13.11 0.91
C PHE A 105 0.46 -13.98 -0.35
N THR A 106 0.86 -13.38 -1.47
CA THR A 106 1.00 -14.09 -2.75
C THR A 106 1.95 -15.29 -2.64
N PRO A 107 1.71 -16.39 -3.38
CA PRO A 107 2.54 -17.62 -3.28
C PRO A 107 4.02 -17.41 -3.62
N THR A 108 4.34 -16.35 -4.37
CA THR A 108 5.72 -16.01 -4.73
C THR A 108 6.48 -15.26 -3.62
N TRP A 109 5.75 -14.73 -2.64
CA TRP A 109 6.33 -13.91 -1.58
C TRP A 109 7.46 -14.63 -0.82
N HIS A 110 8.64 -14.00 -0.75
CA HIS A 110 9.85 -14.53 -0.12
C HIS A 110 10.34 -15.86 -0.70
N THR A 111 10.09 -16.12 -1.97
CA THR A 111 10.59 -17.29 -2.69
C THR A 111 11.48 -16.91 -3.86
N ILE A 112 12.18 -17.89 -4.46
CA ILE A 112 12.95 -17.70 -5.70
C ILE A 112 12.05 -17.41 -6.92
N ASN A 113 10.74 -17.63 -6.79
CA ASN A 113 9.74 -17.35 -7.82
C ASN A 113 9.24 -15.89 -7.78
N ASP A 114 9.71 -15.10 -6.84
CA ASP A 114 9.48 -13.66 -6.85
C ASP A 114 10.42 -13.00 -7.88
N ASN A 115 10.04 -13.11 -9.15
CA ASN A 115 10.81 -12.67 -10.28
C ASN A 115 9.91 -12.11 -11.40
N MET A 116 10.52 -11.62 -12.48
CA MET A 116 9.82 -10.95 -13.58
C MET A 116 8.82 -11.82 -14.35
N GLU A 117 8.91 -13.14 -14.25
CA GLU A 117 8.00 -14.07 -14.93
C GLU A 117 6.60 -14.04 -14.30
N HIS A 118 6.51 -13.68 -13.02
CA HIS A 118 5.27 -13.58 -12.25
C HIS A 118 4.73 -12.14 -12.14
N ILE A 119 5.25 -11.22 -12.95
CA ILE A 119 4.74 -9.84 -13.00
C ILE A 119 3.63 -9.72 -14.04
N ASP A 120 2.44 -9.36 -13.59
CA ASP A 120 1.29 -9.03 -14.44
C ASP A 120 1.21 -7.51 -14.71
N ARG A 121 1.30 -7.16 -15.98
CA ARG A 121 1.18 -5.77 -16.44
C ARG A 121 -0.20 -5.17 -16.16
N ASN A 122 -1.25 -5.98 -16.12
CA ASN A 122 -2.60 -5.48 -15.83
C ASN A 122 -2.74 -5.10 -14.37
N THR A 123 -2.12 -5.86 -13.46
CA THR A 123 -2.06 -5.52 -12.03
C THR A 123 -1.31 -4.20 -11.83
N LEU A 124 -0.11 -4.06 -12.38
CA LEU A 124 0.65 -2.81 -12.35
C LEU A 124 -0.13 -1.63 -12.93
N LYS A 125 -0.81 -1.84 -14.06
CA LYS A 125 -1.64 -0.82 -14.71
C LYS A 125 -2.80 -0.40 -13.80
N ALA A 126 -3.50 -1.35 -13.19
CA ALA A 126 -4.63 -1.06 -12.32
C ALA A 126 -4.22 -0.19 -11.13
N VAL A 127 -3.12 -0.56 -10.46
CA VAL A 127 -2.57 0.22 -9.34
C VAL A 127 -2.08 1.58 -9.81
N GLY A 128 -1.28 1.63 -10.87
CA GLY A 128 -0.72 2.88 -11.40
C GLY A 128 -1.80 3.88 -11.80
N GLN A 129 -2.82 3.44 -12.53
CA GLN A 129 -3.94 4.31 -12.92
C GLN A 129 -4.77 4.77 -11.72
N THR A 130 -4.98 3.90 -10.73
CA THR A 130 -5.70 4.26 -9.50
C THR A 130 -4.96 5.34 -8.72
N VAL A 131 -3.65 5.17 -8.53
CA VAL A 131 -2.82 6.15 -7.82
C VAL A 131 -2.76 7.48 -8.57
N LEU A 132 -2.57 7.45 -9.89
CA LEU A 132 -2.58 8.67 -10.71
C LEU A 132 -3.93 9.39 -10.63
N GLU A 133 -5.07 8.68 -10.71
CA GLU A 133 -6.41 9.27 -10.55
C GLU A 133 -6.53 9.99 -9.20
N VAL A 134 -6.02 9.39 -8.12
CA VAL A 134 -6.03 10.02 -6.79
C VAL A 134 -5.17 11.27 -6.76
N ILE A 135 -3.91 11.20 -7.25
CA ILE A 135 -2.95 12.30 -7.20
C ILE A 135 -3.42 13.50 -8.03
N TYR A 136 -3.85 13.28 -9.27
CA TYR A 136 -4.24 14.37 -10.17
C TYR A 136 -5.60 15.01 -9.81
N ASN A 137 -6.43 14.33 -9.02
CA ASN A 137 -7.69 14.88 -8.50
C ASN A 137 -7.59 15.41 -7.06
N GLU A 138 -6.39 15.43 -6.48
CA GLU A 138 -6.16 16.02 -5.16
C GLU A 138 -6.23 17.55 -5.24
N LYS A 139 -7.10 18.14 -4.42
CA LYS A 139 -7.36 19.61 -4.36
C LYS A 139 -6.82 20.23 -3.09
#